data_8d0857417ae93f288dbb857d6246fe19
#
_entry.id   8d0857417ae93f288dbb857d6246fe19
#
_cell.length_a   1.000
_cell.length_b   1.000
_cell.length_c   1.000
_cell.angle_alpha   90.00
_cell.angle_beta   90.00
_cell.angle_gamma   90.00
#
_symmetry.space_group_name_H-M   'P 1'
#
loop_
_entity.id
_entity.type
_entity.pdbx_description
1 polymer ?
#
loop_
_entity_poly.entity_id
_entity_poly.type
_entity_poly.pdbx_seq_one_letter_code
_entity_poly.pdbx_strand_id
1 'polypeptide(L)'
;MKVIVSNKFYYPRGGDCVCTINLEELLKQKGHEVAVFSMQHPENLETPWSKYFPSEVKFAPGLGIIEALRRPFGTREVRTKFTRLLDEFQPDILHLNNIHTQLSPVIAEIAHRRGVKVVWTLHDYKLLCPRYDCLRNGLQVCEECFSDKRKVREHKCMKNSALASFLAYKEAMKWTRMRLEAVTDAFICPSRFMADKMVQGNFDKQKLNTLCNFIDIAKTRKDDYDKENYYCYIGRLSPEKGIGTLIEAAKRLPYPLKIIGGGSLEETLRAAAAGSDIELLGYKHWPEIKEIVGKARFCVVPSEWYENNPLSVIESQCLGTPVLGSRIGGIPELIDEGKTGMLFESGNAKELKARIGQMFATPFEYRQIALDAQKRYSAERYYAKLLKIYTSL
;
A
#
# COMPACT_ATOMS: atom_id res chain seq x y z
N MET A 1 4.02 -11.11 -23.81
CA MET A 1 3.35 -9.79 -23.87
C MET A 1 4.34 -8.71 -23.52
N LYS A 2 4.13 -7.52 -24.07
CA LYS A 2 4.87 -6.30 -23.72
C LYS A 2 4.05 -5.50 -22.72
N VAL A 3 4.61 -5.26 -21.53
CA VAL A 3 3.90 -4.60 -20.43
C VAL A 3 4.63 -3.36 -19.97
N ILE A 4 3.98 -2.21 -19.93
CA ILE A 4 4.48 -1.05 -19.19
C ILE A 4 3.94 -1.10 -17.77
N VAL A 5 4.83 -1.14 -16.78
CA VAL A 5 4.46 -0.99 -15.36
C VAL A 5 4.71 0.45 -14.94
N SER A 6 3.71 1.12 -14.37
CA SER A 6 3.82 2.54 -14.01
C SER A 6 3.51 2.78 -12.55
N ASN A 7 4.41 3.50 -11.87
CA ASN A 7 4.25 4.00 -10.52
C ASN A 7 4.95 5.35 -10.37
N LYS A 8 4.49 6.20 -9.46
CA LYS A 8 5.07 7.55 -9.27
C LYS A 8 6.53 7.53 -8.78
N PHE A 9 6.94 6.51 -8.01
CA PHE A 9 8.31 6.30 -7.54
C PHE A 9 8.80 4.93 -7.98
N TYR A 10 10.08 4.82 -8.33
CA TYR A 10 10.71 3.59 -8.77
C TYR A 10 11.91 3.23 -7.89
N TYR A 11 11.69 3.20 -6.56
CA TYR A 11 12.63 2.76 -5.54
C TYR A 11 11.84 2.23 -4.32
N PRO A 12 12.43 1.41 -3.43
CA PRO A 12 11.74 0.77 -2.30
C PRO A 12 11.38 1.76 -1.19
N ARG A 13 10.40 2.64 -1.44
CA ARG A 13 9.94 3.67 -0.52
C ARG A 13 8.84 3.20 0.43
N GLY A 14 7.95 2.36 -0.03
CA GLY A 14 6.77 1.90 0.70
C GLY A 14 6.10 0.74 -0.02
N GLY A 15 5.01 0.23 0.55
CA GLY A 15 4.36 -0.99 0.08
C GLY A 15 3.95 -0.96 -1.40
N ASP A 16 3.41 0.16 -1.90
CA ASP A 16 3.04 0.34 -3.30
C ASP A 16 4.26 0.24 -4.25
N CYS A 17 5.38 0.84 -3.84
CA CYS A 17 6.62 0.79 -4.61
C CYS A 17 7.21 -0.63 -4.62
N VAL A 18 7.24 -1.30 -3.46
CA VAL A 18 7.70 -2.69 -3.35
C VAL A 18 6.84 -3.62 -4.19
N CYS A 19 5.49 -3.49 -4.13
CA CYS A 19 4.58 -4.27 -4.97
C CYS A 19 4.84 -4.03 -6.46
N THR A 20 5.11 -2.79 -6.87
CA THR A 20 5.39 -2.44 -8.27
C THR A 20 6.69 -3.07 -8.77
N ILE A 21 7.76 -3.00 -7.97
CA ILE A 21 9.07 -3.58 -8.30
C ILE A 21 8.95 -5.11 -8.37
N ASN A 22 8.31 -5.73 -7.38
CA ASN A 22 8.08 -7.18 -7.38
C ASN A 22 7.23 -7.63 -8.59
N LEU A 23 6.25 -6.83 -9.01
CA LEU A 23 5.44 -7.11 -10.21
C LEU A 23 6.29 -7.08 -11.48
N GLU A 24 7.15 -6.06 -11.63
CA GLU A 24 8.06 -5.95 -12.77
C GLU A 24 9.00 -7.17 -12.84
N GLU A 25 9.65 -7.51 -11.72
CA GLU A 25 10.54 -8.67 -11.62
C GLU A 25 9.81 -9.98 -11.98
N LEU A 26 8.60 -10.17 -11.42
CA LEU A 26 7.78 -11.34 -11.70
C LEU A 26 7.43 -11.46 -13.19
N LEU A 27 7.00 -10.38 -13.82
CA LEU A 27 6.65 -10.39 -15.24
C LEU A 27 7.87 -10.72 -16.11
N LYS A 28 9.05 -10.16 -15.82
CA LYS A 28 10.31 -10.48 -16.49
C LYS A 28 10.68 -11.97 -16.32
N GLN A 29 10.60 -12.49 -15.11
CA GLN A 29 10.86 -13.91 -14.81
C GLN A 29 9.93 -14.85 -15.57
N LYS A 30 8.71 -14.40 -15.87
CA LYS A 30 7.71 -15.15 -16.65
C LYS A 30 7.83 -14.95 -18.16
N GLY A 31 8.90 -14.31 -18.64
CA GLY A 31 9.21 -14.14 -20.04
C GLY A 31 8.45 -13.01 -20.75
N HIS A 32 7.91 -12.05 -20.00
CA HIS A 32 7.34 -10.83 -20.58
C HIS A 32 8.43 -9.78 -20.81
N GLU A 33 8.28 -8.99 -21.87
CA GLU A 33 9.05 -7.75 -22.03
C GLU A 33 8.42 -6.68 -21.15
N VAL A 34 9.21 -6.01 -20.32
CA VAL A 34 8.70 -5.01 -19.36
C VAL A 34 9.45 -3.71 -19.49
N ALA A 35 8.70 -2.63 -19.66
CA ALA A 35 9.17 -1.26 -19.54
C ALA A 35 8.59 -0.62 -18.27
N VAL A 36 9.31 0.35 -17.71
CA VAL A 36 8.85 1.11 -16.53
C VAL A 36 8.61 2.55 -16.92
N PHE A 37 7.54 3.16 -16.37
CA PHE A 37 7.29 4.59 -16.45
C PHE A 37 7.07 5.18 -15.07
N SER A 38 7.98 6.05 -14.64
CA SER A 38 7.97 6.71 -13.34
C SER A 38 8.39 8.17 -13.47
N MET A 39 8.44 8.94 -12.37
CA MET A 39 9.11 10.25 -12.39
C MET A 39 10.59 10.11 -12.04
N GLN A 40 11.42 11.10 -12.44
CA GLN A 40 12.81 11.17 -12.03
C GLN A 40 12.94 11.33 -10.51
N HIS A 41 13.85 10.57 -9.91
CA HIS A 41 14.21 10.68 -8.50
C HIS A 41 15.64 10.13 -8.31
N PRO A 42 16.48 10.72 -7.43
CA PRO A 42 17.85 10.26 -7.21
C PRO A 42 17.99 8.81 -6.76
N GLU A 43 17.00 8.31 -6.02
CA GLU A 43 16.97 6.94 -5.48
C GLU A 43 16.36 5.90 -6.43
N ASN A 44 15.93 6.31 -7.65
CA ASN A 44 15.34 5.35 -8.58
C ASN A 44 16.34 4.25 -8.93
N LEU A 45 15.81 3.01 -9.06
CA LEU A 45 16.55 1.89 -9.63
C LEU A 45 16.97 2.21 -11.07
N GLU A 46 18.09 1.65 -11.49
CA GLU A 46 18.57 1.82 -12.86
C GLU A 46 17.65 1.10 -13.85
N THR A 47 17.33 1.79 -14.94
CA THR A 47 16.52 1.24 -16.03
C THR A 47 16.81 1.99 -17.34
N PRO A 48 16.84 1.30 -18.50
CA PRO A 48 17.00 1.96 -19.80
C PRO A 48 15.84 2.90 -20.13
N TRP A 49 14.72 2.79 -19.43
CA TRP A 49 13.51 3.60 -19.63
C TRP A 49 13.54 4.93 -18.89
N SER A 50 14.53 5.18 -18.03
CA SER A 50 14.67 6.43 -17.26
C SER A 50 14.74 7.69 -18.14
N LYS A 51 15.19 7.57 -19.39
CA LYS A 51 15.19 8.66 -20.39
C LYS A 51 13.79 9.22 -20.68
N TYR A 52 12.73 8.44 -20.42
CA TYR A 52 11.32 8.84 -20.59
C TYR A 52 10.67 9.35 -19.30
N PHE A 53 11.35 9.30 -18.17
CA PHE A 53 10.76 9.74 -16.90
C PHE A 53 10.60 11.25 -16.88
N PRO A 54 9.38 11.79 -16.61
CA PRO A 54 9.20 13.21 -16.39
C PRO A 54 9.96 13.68 -15.16
N SER A 55 10.25 14.97 -15.10
CA SER A 55 10.96 15.60 -14.00
C SER A 55 10.30 15.35 -12.65
N GLU A 56 11.09 15.35 -11.58
CA GLU A 56 10.60 15.22 -10.21
C GLU A 56 9.63 16.37 -9.86
N VAL A 57 8.53 16.03 -9.18
CA VAL A 57 7.60 17.02 -8.65
C VAL A 57 8.09 17.52 -7.30
N LYS A 58 8.57 18.77 -7.27
CA LYS A 58 9.04 19.44 -6.04
C LYS A 58 8.02 20.44 -5.56
N PHE A 59 7.54 20.26 -4.31
CA PHE A 59 6.64 21.19 -3.63
C PHE A 59 7.43 22.26 -2.85
N ALA A 60 8.50 22.78 -3.46
CA ALA A 60 9.30 23.86 -2.89
C ALA A 60 8.84 25.23 -3.42
N PRO A 61 9.01 26.33 -2.64
CA PRO A 61 8.77 27.67 -3.14
C PRO A 61 9.57 27.98 -4.41
N GLY A 62 8.95 28.69 -5.37
CA GLY A 62 9.57 29.07 -6.66
C GLY A 62 8.84 28.48 -7.87
N LEU A 63 9.48 28.50 -9.04
CA LEU A 63 8.87 28.03 -10.31
C LEU A 63 8.40 26.57 -10.26
N GLY A 64 9.04 25.72 -9.46
CA GLY A 64 8.67 24.31 -9.28
C GLY A 64 7.25 24.11 -8.74
N ILE A 65 6.71 25.07 -7.98
CA ILE A 65 5.36 24.96 -7.42
C ILE A 65 4.28 25.02 -8.53
N ILE A 66 4.49 25.83 -9.57
CA ILE A 66 3.53 25.94 -10.68
C ILE A 66 3.44 24.61 -11.43
N GLU A 67 4.58 23.98 -11.68
CA GLU A 67 4.62 22.65 -12.32
C GLU A 67 3.95 21.60 -11.41
N ALA A 68 4.24 21.60 -10.12
CA ALA A 68 3.61 20.71 -9.14
C ALA A 68 2.08 20.85 -9.11
N LEU A 69 1.56 22.08 -9.22
CA LEU A 69 0.12 22.35 -9.26
C LEU A 69 -0.54 21.90 -10.58
N ARG A 70 0.19 21.91 -11.69
CA ARG A 70 -0.31 21.49 -13.02
C ARG A 70 -0.17 19.98 -13.23
N ARG A 71 0.78 19.32 -12.57
CA ARG A 71 1.12 17.92 -12.79
C ARG A 71 -0.09 16.97 -12.66
N PRO A 72 -0.98 17.11 -11.66
CA PRO A 72 -2.17 16.26 -11.51
C PRO A 72 -3.10 16.32 -12.73
N PHE A 73 -3.03 17.41 -13.49
CA PHE A 73 -3.86 17.62 -14.68
C PHE A 73 -3.22 17.13 -15.99
N GLY A 74 -2.04 16.52 -15.91
CA GLY A 74 -1.35 15.94 -17.07
C GLY A 74 -0.64 17.00 -17.92
N THR A 75 0.57 17.36 -17.53
CA THR A 75 1.41 18.34 -18.21
C THR A 75 1.88 17.88 -19.58
N ARG A 76 2.34 18.80 -20.41
CA ARG A 76 2.90 18.51 -21.73
C ARG A 76 4.10 17.57 -21.64
N GLU A 77 4.95 17.73 -20.61
CA GLU A 77 6.11 16.88 -20.40
C GLU A 77 5.69 15.40 -20.22
N VAL A 78 4.76 15.13 -19.27
CA VAL A 78 4.25 13.77 -19.04
C VAL A 78 3.68 13.17 -20.32
N ARG A 79 2.85 13.93 -21.04
CA ARG A 79 2.24 13.49 -22.30
C ARG A 79 3.29 13.13 -23.34
N THR A 80 4.26 14.03 -23.57
CA THR A 80 5.29 13.84 -24.61
C THR A 80 6.20 12.67 -24.28
N LYS A 81 6.68 12.58 -23.04
CA LYS A 81 7.57 11.50 -22.61
C LYS A 81 6.89 10.14 -22.63
N PHE A 82 5.65 10.06 -22.14
CA PHE A 82 4.88 8.82 -22.18
C PHE A 82 4.54 8.38 -23.60
N THR A 83 4.17 9.33 -24.47
CA THR A 83 3.91 9.04 -25.89
C THR A 83 5.14 8.45 -26.58
N ARG A 84 6.34 9.04 -26.35
CA ARG A 84 7.59 8.50 -26.90
C ARG A 84 7.92 7.09 -26.40
N LEU A 85 7.64 6.80 -25.11
CA LEU A 85 7.79 5.46 -24.58
C LEU A 85 6.84 4.47 -25.27
N LEU A 86 5.58 4.86 -25.49
CA LEU A 86 4.62 4.02 -26.23
C LEU A 86 5.07 3.76 -27.68
N ASP A 87 5.62 4.77 -28.35
CA ASP A 87 6.10 4.65 -29.73
C ASP A 87 7.29 3.69 -29.86
N GLU A 88 8.24 3.73 -28.89
CA GLU A 88 9.42 2.88 -28.90
C GLU A 88 9.08 1.44 -28.43
N PHE A 89 8.32 1.31 -27.34
CA PHE A 89 8.10 0.02 -26.69
C PHE A 89 6.93 -0.77 -27.28
N GLN A 90 5.87 -0.09 -27.77
CA GLN A 90 4.67 -0.70 -28.34
C GLN A 90 4.05 -1.76 -27.41
N PRO A 91 3.55 -1.39 -26.21
CA PRO A 91 3.04 -2.35 -25.24
C PRO A 91 1.67 -2.91 -25.62
N ASP A 92 1.41 -4.13 -25.18
CA ASP A 92 0.07 -4.74 -25.19
C ASP A 92 -0.75 -4.20 -23.99
N ILE A 93 -0.08 -4.00 -22.84
CA ILE A 93 -0.71 -3.64 -21.57
C ILE A 93 0.03 -2.48 -20.92
N LEU A 94 -0.74 -1.52 -20.39
CA LEU A 94 -0.31 -0.54 -19.40
C LEU A 94 -0.84 -0.95 -18.02
N HIS A 95 0.04 -1.40 -17.13
CA HIS A 95 -0.29 -1.70 -15.73
C HIS A 95 0.02 -0.53 -14.83
N LEU A 96 -1.01 0.14 -14.36
CA LEU A 96 -0.92 1.30 -13.47
C LEU A 96 -0.93 0.87 -12.01
N ASN A 97 -0.13 1.55 -11.21
CA ASN A 97 -0.14 1.49 -9.74
C ASN A 97 -0.47 2.89 -9.18
N ASN A 98 0.29 3.43 -8.22
CA ASN A 98 0.09 4.78 -7.72
C ASN A 98 0.69 5.83 -8.66
N ILE A 99 -0.09 6.30 -9.61
CA ILE A 99 0.31 7.31 -10.62
C ILE A 99 -0.19 8.73 -10.31
N HIS A 100 -1.09 8.85 -9.33
CA HIS A 100 -1.76 10.10 -9.00
C HIS A 100 -0.79 11.22 -8.70
N THR A 101 -1.20 12.43 -9.02
CA THR A 101 -0.50 13.69 -8.79
C THR A 101 0.79 13.81 -9.60
N GLN A 102 1.69 12.83 -9.61
CA GLN A 102 3.01 12.90 -10.23
C GLN A 102 3.00 12.56 -11.73
N LEU A 103 2.27 11.53 -12.14
CA LEU A 103 2.17 11.08 -13.53
C LEU A 103 0.82 11.40 -14.17
N SER A 104 -0.23 11.51 -13.34
CA SER A 104 -1.61 11.80 -13.75
C SER A 104 -2.28 10.67 -14.53
N PRO A 105 -3.59 10.46 -14.38
CA PRO A 105 -4.37 9.54 -15.20
C PRO A 105 -4.36 9.83 -16.72
N VAL A 106 -3.77 10.92 -17.14
CA VAL A 106 -3.59 11.25 -18.57
C VAL A 106 -2.84 10.15 -19.34
N ILE A 107 -1.96 9.38 -18.66
CA ILE A 107 -1.24 8.27 -19.30
C ILE A 107 -2.19 7.12 -19.65
N ALA A 108 -3.22 6.86 -18.83
CA ALA A 108 -4.27 5.90 -19.16
C ALA A 108 -5.04 6.33 -20.42
N GLU A 109 -5.40 7.62 -20.52
CA GLU A 109 -6.11 8.14 -21.71
C GLU A 109 -5.26 8.02 -22.98
N ILE A 110 -3.96 8.26 -22.89
CA ILE A 110 -3.06 8.17 -24.04
C ILE A 110 -2.92 6.71 -24.48
N ALA A 111 -2.73 5.79 -23.54
CA ALA A 111 -2.64 4.35 -23.81
C ALA A 111 -3.93 3.82 -24.45
N HIS A 112 -5.08 4.09 -23.82
CA HIS A 112 -6.39 3.66 -24.31
C HIS A 112 -6.67 4.14 -25.74
N ARG A 113 -6.38 5.42 -26.06
CA ARG A 113 -6.54 5.94 -27.43
C ARG A 113 -5.66 5.25 -28.49
N ARG A 114 -4.61 4.55 -28.05
CA ARG A 114 -3.70 3.79 -28.93
C ARG A 114 -4.04 2.29 -28.94
N GLY A 115 -5.15 1.90 -28.34
CA GLY A 115 -5.60 0.50 -28.27
C GLY A 115 -4.83 -0.36 -27.26
N VAL A 116 -3.98 0.27 -26.43
CA VAL A 116 -3.26 -0.43 -25.35
C VAL A 116 -4.25 -0.71 -24.21
N LYS A 117 -4.29 -1.94 -23.73
CA LYS A 117 -5.13 -2.34 -22.60
C LYS A 117 -4.63 -1.74 -21.30
N VAL A 118 -5.53 -1.19 -20.50
CA VAL A 118 -5.20 -0.50 -19.25
C VAL A 118 -5.70 -1.31 -18.06
N VAL A 119 -4.78 -1.76 -17.22
CA VAL A 119 -5.05 -2.41 -15.93
C VAL A 119 -4.56 -1.52 -14.81
N TRP A 120 -5.34 -1.36 -13.74
CA TRP A 120 -4.98 -0.47 -12.64
C TRP A 120 -5.09 -1.15 -11.28
N THR A 121 -3.94 -1.39 -10.62
CA THR A 121 -3.92 -1.86 -9.24
C THR A 121 -4.11 -0.69 -8.28
N LEU A 122 -5.10 -0.81 -7.41
CA LEU A 122 -5.52 0.23 -6.46
C LEU A 122 -4.83 0.03 -5.11
N HIS A 123 -3.71 0.71 -4.89
CA HIS A 123 -2.98 0.64 -3.62
C HIS A 123 -3.54 1.58 -2.55
N ASP A 124 -4.31 2.59 -2.94
CA ASP A 124 -4.94 3.57 -2.06
C ASP A 124 -6.34 3.95 -2.56
N TYR A 125 -7.04 4.78 -1.80
CA TYR A 125 -8.43 5.19 -2.09
C TYR A 125 -8.53 6.48 -2.92
N LYS A 126 -7.48 6.88 -3.65
CA LYS A 126 -7.44 8.16 -4.39
C LYS A 126 -8.59 8.34 -5.38
N LEU A 127 -9.09 7.28 -5.99
CA LEU A 127 -10.22 7.34 -6.91
C LEU A 127 -11.55 7.66 -6.19
N LEU A 128 -11.64 7.36 -4.91
CA LEU A 128 -12.80 7.59 -4.06
C LEU A 128 -12.66 8.86 -3.21
N CYS A 129 -11.50 9.03 -2.58
CA CYS A 129 -11.19 10.14 -1.69
C CYS A 129 -10.03 10.98 -2.25
N PRO A 130 -10.21 12.28 -2.54
CA PRO A 130 -9.13 13.12 -3.08
C PRO A 130 -7.88 13.19 -2.20
N ARG A 131 -8.01 12.91 -0.90
CA ARG A 131 -6.90 12.78 0.04
C ARG A 131 -6.18 11.42 -0.03
N TYR A 132 -6.77 10.37 -0.64
CA TYR A 132 -6.29 8.99 -0.84
C TYR A 132 -6.42 8.03 0.35
N ASP A 133 -6.54 8.49 1.57
CA ASP A 133 -6.48 7.69 2.79
C ASP A 133 -7.84 7.52 3.51
N CYS A 134 -8.89 8.15 3.02
CA CYS A 134 -10.21 8.19 3.64
C CYS A 134 -10.18 8.69 5.09
N LEU A 135 -9.26 9.62 5.40
CA LEU A 135 -9.16 10.24 6.71
C LEU A 135 -9.52 11.73 6.65
N ARG A 136 -10.48 12.16 7.46
CA ARG A 136 -10.73 13.59 7.68
C ARG A 136 -9.58 14.16 8.51
N ASN A 137 -8.85 15.11 7.92
CA ASN A 137 -7.68 15.76 8.53
C ASN A 137 -6.59 14.77 9.02
N GLY A 138 -6.57 13.54 8.50
CA GLY A 138 -5.59 12.53 8.87
C GLY A 138 -5.88 11.80 10.19
N LEU A 139 -7.08 11.95 10.75
CA LEU A 139 -7.42 11.42 12.07
C LEU A 139 -8.65 10.51 12.06
N GLN A 140 -9.73 10.90 11.41
CA GLN A 140 -11.00 10.21 11.49
C GLN A 140 -11.36 9.59 10.14
N VAL A 141 -11.75 8.32 10.12
CA VAL A 141 -12.27 7.66 8.91
C VAL A 141 -13.46 8.42 8.35
N CYS A 142 -13.44 8.70 7.05
CA CYS A 142 -14.45 9.51 6.37
C CYS A 142 -14.65 9.03 4.93
N GLU A 143 -15.91 8.84 4.54
CA GLU A 143 -16.31 8.38 3.21
C GLU A 143 -17.16 9.42 2.44
N GLU A 144 -17.37 10.59 2.97
CA GLU A 144 -18.25 11.61 2.40
C GLU A 144 -17.87 11.97 0.93
N CYS A 145 -16.58 11.89 0.59
CA CYS A 145 -16.12 12.14 -0.77
C CYS A 145 -16.49 11.05 -1.79
N PHE A 146 -17.04 9.91 -1.38
CA PHE A 146 -17.49 8.88 -2.30
C PHE A 146 -18.69 9.39 -3.13
N SER A 147 -19.60 10.11 -2.47
CA SER A 147 -20.77 10.73 -3.11
C SER A 147 -20.53 12.18 -3.53
N ASP A 148 -19.77 12.96 -2.75
CA ASP A 148 -19.59 14.40 -3.00
C ASP A 148 -18.14 14.86 -2.79
N LYS A 149 -17.41 15.05 -3.89
CA LYS A 149 -16.01 15.52 -3.88
C LYS A 149 -15.82 16.92 -3.27
N ARG A 150 -16.90 17.74 -3.10
CA ARG A 150 -16.79 19.07 -2.47
C ARG A 150 -16.38 18.97 -1.01
N LYS A 151 -16.68 17.84 -0.36
CA LYS A 151 -16.33 17.57 1.05
C LYS A 151 -14.83 17.72 1.37
N VAL A 152 -13.95 17.40 0.42
CA VAL A 152 -12.50 17.63 0.62
C VAL A 152 -12.16 19.10 0.86
N ARG A 153 -12.93 20.04 0.25
CA ARG A 153 -12.76 21.49 0.43
C ARG A 153 -13.38 21.94 1.74
N GLU A 154 -14.61 21.52 2.02
CA GLU A 154 -15.37 21.89 3.20
C GLU A 154 -14.58 21.53 4.48
N HIS A 155 -14.00 20.34 4.51
CA HIS A 155 -13.20 19.87 5.64
C HIS A 155 -11.71 20.27 5.58
N LYS A 156 -11.26 20.98 4.53
CA LYS A 156 -9.86 21.35 4.31
C LYS A 156 -8.90 20.15 4.46
N CYS A 157 -9.29 18.97 3.93
CA CYS A 157 -8.62 17.69 4.20
C CYS A 157 -7.14 17.65 3.80
N MET A 158 -6.69 18.48 2.84
CA MET A 158 -5.29 18.53 2.42
C MET A 158 -4.46 19.41 3.35
N LYS A 159 -3.91 18.81 4.41
CA LYS A 159 -3.02 19.49 5.38
C LYS A 159 -3.64 20.76 5.97
N ASN A 160 -4.95 20.78 6.19
CA ASN A 160 -5.72 21.92 6.68
C ASN A 160 -5.61 23.19 5.80
N SER A 161 -5.18 23.03 4.54
CA SER A 161 -5.02 24.12 3.57
C SER A 161 -6.23 24.22 2.64
N ALA A 162 -6.88 25.38 2.58
CA ALA A 162 -8.00 25.65 1.69
C ALA A 162 -7.58 25.55 0.21
N LEU A 163 -6.40 26.09 -0.15
CA LEU A 163 -5.88 26.06 -1.51
C LEU A 163 -5.54 24.62 -1.94
N ALA A 164 -4.82 23.86 -1.12
CA ALA A 164 -4.48 22.48 -1.45
C ALA A 164 -5.73 21.60 -1.57
N SER A 165 -6.74 21.81 -0.71
CA SER A 165 -8.01 21.09 -0.78
C SER A 165 -8.86 21.47 -2.00
N PHE A 166 -8.80 22.75 -2.42
CA PHE A 166 -9.41 23.19 -3.66
C PHE A 166 -8.76 22.53 -4.89
N LEU A 167 -7.44 22.43 -4.92
CA LEU A 167 -6.71 21.75 -6.02
C LEU A 167 -7.02 20.26 -6.07
N ALA A 168 -7.07 19.58 -4.92
CA ALA A 168 -7.46 18.18 -4.84
C ALA A 168 -8.92 17.95 -5.31
N TYR A 169 -9.83 18.89 -5.01
CA TYR A 169 -11.18 18.89 -5.55
C TYR A 169 -11.17 19.04 -7.08
N LYS A 170 -10.40 20.00 -7.62
CA LYS A 170 -10.30 20.21 -9.08
C LYS A 170 -9.69 18.99 -9.80
N GLU A 171 -8.69 18.33 -9.20
CA GLU A 171 -8.13 17.08 -9.71
C GLU A 171 -9.22 15.99 -9.78
N ALA A 172 -9.98 15.81 -8.70
CA ALA A 172 -11.06 14.81 -8.64
C ALA A 172 -12.20 15.11 -9.63
N MET A 173 -12.52 16.40 -9.85
CA MET A 173 -13.52 16.81 -10.83
C MET A 173 -13.05 16.66 -12.28
N LYS A 174 -11.74 16.68 -12.53
CA LYS A 174 -11.18 16.37 -13.85
C LYS A 174 -11.18 14.86 -14.10
N TRP A 175 -10.75 14.08 -13.12
CA TRP A 175 -10.63 12.64 -13.21
C TRP A 175 -11.85 11.97 -12.56
N THR A 176 -13.02 12.23 -13.14
CA THR A 176 -14.27 11.63 -12.65
C THR A 176 -14.26 10.12 -12.82
N ARG A 177 -15.04 9.42 -12.00
CA ARG A 177 -15.26 7.99 -12.12
C ARG A 177 -15.53 7.55 -13.56
N MET A 178 -16.54 8.16 -14.21
CA MET A 178 -16.91 7.80 -15.59
C MET A 178 -15.74 7.92 -16.57
N ARG A 179 -14.91 8.98 -16.41
CA ARG A 179 -13.75 9.20 -17.27
C ARG A 179 -12.67 8.15 -17.04
N LEU A 180 -12.44 7.76 -15.78
CA LEU A 180 -11.45 6.74 -15.43
C LEU A 180 -11.89 5.34 -15.87
N GLU A 181 -13.16 5.01 -15.69
CA GLU A 181 -13.73 3.73 -16.16
C GLU A 181 -13.71 3.61 -17.69
N ALA A 182 -13.93 4.72 -18.41
CA ALA A 182 -13.91 4.72 -19.87
C ALA A 182 -12.51 4.38 -20.46
N VAL A 183 -11.45 4.61 -19.72
CA VAL A 183 -10.06 4.39 -20.18
C VAL A 183 -9.33 3.28 -19.43
N THR A 184 -10.03 2.53 -18.57
CA THR A 184 -9.46 1.41 -17.81
C THR A 184 -10.26 0.16 -18.09
N ASP A 185 -9.59 -0.88 -18.56
CA ASP A 185 -10.22 -2.15 -18.90
C ASP A 185 -10.49 -2.98 -17.65
N ALA A 186 -9.56 -3.01 -16.68
CA ALA A 186 -9.72 -3.70 -15.41
C ALA A 186 -9.06 -2.96 -14.24
N PHE A 187 -9.73 -2.96 -13.09
CA PHE A 187 -9.16 -2.54 -11.81
C PHE A 187 -8.81 -3.77 -10.98
N ILE A 188 -7.63 -3.78 -10.37
CA ILE A 188 -7.21 -4.80 -9.41
C ILE A 188 -7.32 -4.22 -8.01
N CYS A 189 -8.17 -4.82 -7.18
CA CYS A 189 -8.38 -4.49 -5.79
C CYS A 189 -7.61 -5.50 -4.92
N PRO A 190 -6.58 -5.08 -4.17
CA PRO A 190 -5.79 -5.99 -3.32
C PRO A 190 -6.57 -6.68 -2.21
N SER A 191 -7.75 -6.18 -1.88
CA SER A 191 -8.69 -6.78 -0.90
C SER A 191 -10.13 -6.74 -1.40
N ARG A 192 -11.00 -7.57 -0.83
CA ARG A 192 -12.45 -7.47 -1.03
C ARG A 192 -12.97 -6.16 -0.46
N PHE A 193 -12.45 -5.74 0.68
CA PHE A 193 -12.77 -4.45 1.28
C PHE A 193 -12.58 -3.29 0.29
N MET A 194 -11.44 -3.26 -0.43
CA MET A 194 -11.22 -2.25 -1.49
C MET A 194 -12.26 -2.38 -2.61
N ALA A 195 -12.55 -3.60 -3.08
CA ALA A 195 -13.54 -3.81 -4.12
C ALA A 195 -14.94 -3.33 -3.69
N ASP A 196 -15.34 -3.62 -2.44
CA ASP A 196 -16.63 -3.17 -1.88
C ASP A 196 -16.69 -1.64 -1.77
N LYS A 197 -15.58 -0.99 -1.36
CA LYS A 197 -15.49 0.47 -1.36
C LYS A 197 -15.59 1.07 -2.76
N MET A 198 -15.00 0.44 -3.76
CA MET A 198 -15.14 0.86 -5.16
C MET A 198 -16.59 0.74 -5.65
N VAL A 199 -17.29 -0.36 -5.31
CA VAL A 199 -18.71 -0.52 -5.58
C VAL A 199 -19.54 0.56 -4.86
N GLN A 200 -19.24 0.84 -3.59
CA GLN A 200 -19.89 1.95 -2.84
C GLN A 200 -19.65 3.31 -3.51
N GLY A 201 -18.49 3.51 -4.15
CA GLY A 201 -18.19 4.67 -5.00
C GLY A 201 -18.79 4.60 -6.40
N ASN A 202 -19.71 3.66 -6.66
CA ASN A 202 -20.43 3.42 -7.91
C ASN A 202 -19.51 3.00 -9.10
N PHE A 203 -18.33 2.43 -8.86
CA PHE A 203 -17.53 1.82 -9.92
C PHE A 203 -18.17 0.53 -10.42
N ASP A 204 -18.03 0.26 -11.71
CA ASP A 204 -18.58 -0.92 -12.36
C ASP A 204 -17.96 -2.20 -11.81
N LYS A 205 -18.78 -3.01 -11.13
CA LYS A 205 -18.37 -4.28 -10.52
C LYS A 205 -17.72 -5.24 -11.51
N GLN A 206 -18.11 -5.20 -12.79
CA GLN A 206 -17.56 -6.08 -13.82
C GLN A 206 -16.09 -5.77 -14.12
N LYS A 207 -15.63 -4.54 -13.86
CA LYS A 207 -14.25 -4.14 -14.03
C LYS A 207 -13.38 -4.38 -12.78
N LEU A 208 -13.97 -4.77 -11.64
CA LEU A 208 -13.27 -4.95 -10.37
C LEU A 208 -12.82 -6.40 -10.20
N ASN A 209 -11.53 -6.61 -10.02
CA ASN A 209 -10.91 -7.92 -9.81
C ASN A 209 -10.20 -7.93 -8.46
N THR A 210 -10.52 -8.88 -7.58
CA THR A 210 -9.81 -9.00 -6.29
C THR A 210 -8.58 -9.88 -6.45
N LEU A 211 -7.40 -9.29 -6.21
CA LEU A 211 -6.12 -9.98 -6.28
C LEU A 211 -5.20 -9.49 -5.16
N CYS A 212 -5.06 -10.31 -4.11
CA CYS A 212 -4.21 -10.02 -2.96
C CYS A 212 -2.74 -9.86 -3.37
N ASN A 213 -2.02 -8.97 -2.72
CA ASN A 213 -0.58 -8.81 -2.92
C ASN A 213 0.18 -10.13 -2.70
N PHE A 214 1.34 -10.23 -3.29
CA PHE A 214 2.27 -11.34 -3.12
C PHE A 214 3.61 -10.85 -2.59
N ILE A 215 4.42 -11.76 -2.12
CA ILE A 215 5.81 -11.50 -1.72
C ILE A 215 6.75 -12.51 -2.37
N ASP A 216 8.03 -12.16 -2.40
CA ASP A 216 9.09 -13.10 -2.75
C ASP A 216 9.30 -14.08 -1.58
N ILE A 217 8.78 -15.30 -1.75
CA ILE A 217 8.82 -16.34 -0.72
C ILE A 217 10.26 -16.74 -0.38
N ALA A 218 11.20 -16.67 -1.32
CA ALA A 218 12.59 -17.01 -1.05
C ALA A 218 13.18 -16.14 0.07
N LYS A 219 12.74 -14.89 0.18
CA LYS A 219 13.14 -13.98 1.24
C LYS A 219 12.60 -14.37 2.62
N THR A 220 11.54 -15.18 2.70
CA THR A 220 10.89 -15.56 3.97
C THR A 220 11.24 -16.97 4.46
N ARG A 221 11.97 -17.77 3.67
CA ARG A 221 12.34 -19.13 4.08
C ARG A 221 13.19 -19.10 5.35
N LYS A 222 12.87 -20.00 6.28
CA LYS A 222 13.56 -20.23 7.55
C LYS A 222 13.71 -21.73 7.77
N ASP A 223 14.75 -22.11 8.53
CA ASP A 223 15.01 -23.51 8.90
C ASP A 223 14.26 -23.89 10.18
N ASP A 224 14.08 -22.93 11.10
CA ASP A 224 13.36 -23.11 12.35
C ASP A 224 12.22 -22.08 12.51
N TYR A 225 11.31 -22.39 13.42
CA TYR A 225 10.17 -21.53 13.78
C TYR A 225 10.09 -21.31 15.29
N ASP A 226 11.21 -21.44 15.99
CA ASP A 226 11.28 -21.17 17.42
C ASP A 226 11.02 -19.69 17.71
N LYS A 227 10.31 -19.45 18.81
CA LYS A 227 9.89 -18.10 19.20
C LYS A 227 10.51 -17.69 20.52
N GLU A 228 10.98 -16.45 20.55
CA GLU A 228 11.42 -15.79 21.78
C GLU A 228 10.22 -15.14 22.49
N ASN A 229 10.40 -14.80 23.76
CA ASN A 229 9.30 -14.30 24.59
C ASN A 229 9.09 -12.78 24.44
N TYR A 230 8.85 -12.32 23.21
CA TYR A 230 8.48 -10.95 22.89
C TYR A 230 7.48 -10.91 21.73
N TYR A 231 6.82 -9.78 21.53
CA TYR A 231 6.05 -9.48 20.35
C TYR A 231 6.56 -8.22 19.65
N CYS A 232 6.15 -7.99 18.40
CA CYS A 232 6.71 -6.89 17.64
C CYS A 232 5.64 -6.10 16.86
N TYR A 233 6.02 -4.88 16.50
CA TYR A 233 5.35 -4.05 15.51
C TYR A 233 6.35 -3.71 14.40
N ILE A 234 5.89 -3.73 13.15
CA ILE A 234 6.65 -3.24 12.01
C ILE A 234 5.81 -2.29 11.17
N GLY A 235 6.31 -1.07 10.97
CA GLY A 235 5.63 -0.09 10.14
C GLY A 235 6.09 1.34 10.41
N ARG A 236 5.51 2.26 9.64
CA ARG A 236 5.76 3.68 9.81
C ARG A 236 5.20 4.18 11.15
N LEU A 237 5.96 5.00 11.85
CA LEU A 237 5.53 5.60 13.13
C LEU A 237 4.73 6.88 12.86
N SER A 238 3.45 6.70 12.52
CA SER A 238 2.50 7.77 12.20
C SER A 238 1.13 7.51 12.84
N PRO A 239 0.30 8.56 13.07
CA PRO A 239 -0.93 8.44 13.86
C PRO A 239 -1.89 7.37 13.35
N GLU A 240 -2.11 7.32 12.03
CA GLU A 240 -3.04 6.39 11.38
C GLU A 240 -2.65 4.91 11.53
N LYS A 241 -1.42 4.63 11.91
CA LYS A 241 -0.94 3.27 12.17
C LYS A 241 -1.28 2.75 13.57
N GLY A 242 -1.92 3.57 14.41
CA GLY A 242 -2.41 3.17 15.73
C GLY A 242 -1.31 2.83 16.73
N ILE A 243 -0.09 3.33 16.49
CA ILE A 243 1.07 3.01 17.35
C ILE A 243 0.92 3.62 18.75
N GLY A 244 0.19 4.75 18.89
CA GLY A 244 -0.15 5.33 20.19
C GLY A 244 -1.02 4.38 21.02
N THR A 245 -2.07 3.82 20.41
CA THR A 245 -2.95 2.81 21.02
C THR A 245 -2.18 1.56 21.43
N LEU A 246 -1.21 1.14 20.61
CA LEU A 246 -0.35 -0.01 20.94
C LEU A 246 0.52 0.27 22.17
N ILE A 247 1.17 1.43 22.25
CA ILE A 247 1.99 1.80 23.42
C ILE A 247 1.12 1.91 24.68
N GLU A 248 -0.07 2.50 24.58
CA GLU A 248 -1.01 2.57 25.70
C GLU A 248 -1.40 1.17 26.19
N ALA A 249 -1.73 0.25 25.29
CA ALA A 249 -2.07 -1.13 25.62
C ALA A 249 -0.88 -1.92 26.20
N ALA A 250 0.33 -1.69 25.70
CA ALA A 250 1.54 -2.40 26.08
C ALA A 250 2.09 -2.00 27.44
N LYS A 251 1.88 -0.75 27.86
CA LYS A 251 2.32 -0.27 29.18
C LYS A 251 1.80 -1.18 30.28
N ARG A 252 2.68 -1.55 31.20
CA ARG A 252 2.36 -2.41 32.35
C ARG A 252 2.00 -3.85 32.00
N LEU A 253 2.30 -4.32 30.78
CA LEU A 253 2.29 -5.73 30.46
C LEU A 253 3.66 -6.36 30.74
N PRO A 254 3.72 -7.62 31.18
CA PRO A 254 4.97 -8.31 31.46
C PRO A 254 5.58 -8.94 30.18
N TYR A 255 5.35 -8.33 29.04
CA TYR A 255 5.77 -8.85 27.73
C TYR A 255 6.57 -7.79 26.99
N PRO A 256 7.84 -8.07 26.60
CA PRO A 256 8.64 -7.16 25.81
C PRO A 256 8.02 -6.86 24.45
N LEU A 257 7.98 -5.57 24.07
CA LEU A 257 7.54 -5.11 22.76
C LEU A 257 8.72 -4.50 21.99
N LYS A 258 8.99 -5.03 20.79
CA LYS A 258 9.96 -4.46 19.86
C LYS A 258 9.25 -3.70 18.73
N ILE A 259 9.55 -2.43 18.58
CA ILE A 259 8.96 -1.54 17.57
C ILE A 259 9.99 -1.26 16.49
N ILE A 260 9.68 -1.68 15.24
CA ILE A 260 10.54 -1.52 14.07
C ILE A 260 9.92 -0.48 13.13
N GLY A 261 10.69 0.55 12.78
CA GLY A 261 10.31 1.59 11.84
C GLY A 261 10.69 2.97 12.31
N GLY A 262 10.48 3.96 11.45
CA GLY A 262 10.69 5.37 11.72
C GLY A 262 9.46 6.19 11.32
N GLY A 263 9.41 7.44 11.72
CA GLY A 263 8.31 8.34 11.37
C GLY A 263 8.18 9.56 12.26
N SER A 264 7.18 10.37 11.97
CA SER A 264 6.96 11.67 12.62
C SER A 264 6.67 11.59 14.13
N LEU A 265 6.28 10.42 14.62
CA LEU A 265 5.95 10.23 16.04
C LEU A 265 7.10 9.64 16.86
N GLU A 266 8.28 9.36 16.28
CA GLU A 266 9.35 8.59 16.94
C GLU A 266 9.74 9.17 18.31
N GLU A 267 10.01 10.47 18.40
CA GLU A 267 10.38 11.15 19.67
C GLU A 267 9.26 11.06 20.71
N THR A 268 8.03 11.33 20.28
CA THR A 268 6.85 11.26 21.16
C THR A 268 6.64 9.85 21.71
N LEU A 269 6.80 8.83 20.85
CA LEU A 269 6.63 7.43 21.23
C LEU A 269 7.76 6.94 22.14
N ARG A 270 8.99 7.41 21.90
CA ARG A 270 10.13 7.10 22.76
C ARG A 270 9.95 7.64 24.16
N ALA A 271 9.46 8.88 24.27
CA ALA A 271 9.09 9.46 25.57
C ALA A 271 7.93 8.72 26.24
N ALA A 272 6.90 8.35 25.45
CA ALA A 272 5.76 7.60 25.95
C ALA A 272 6.09 6.17 26.41
N ALA A 273 7.10 5.54 25.84
CA ALA A 273 7.57 4.19 26.18
C ALA A 273 8.51 4.16 27.40
N ALA A 274 8.96 5.31 27.90
CA ALA A 274 9.90 5.38 29.00
C ALA A 274 9.38 4.66 30.26
N GLY A 275 10.26 3.85 30.89
CA GLY A 275 9.93 3.07 32.08
C GLY A 275 9.03 1.84 31.81
N SER A 276 8.86 1.43 30.57
CA SER A 276 8.16 0.20 30.19
C SER A 276 9.07 -0.73 29.39
N ASP A 277 8.66 -1.98 29.22
CA ASP A 277 9.42 -2.98 28.46
C ASP A 277 9.11 -2.85 26.93
N ILE A 278 9.34 -1.65 26.40
CA ILE A 278 9.10 -1.28 24.99
C ILE A 278 10.40 -0.73 24.39
N GLU A 279 10.89 -1.41 23.36
CA GLU A 279 12.12 -1.06 22.66
C GLU A 279 11.80 -0.50 21.25
N LEU A 280 12.19 0.75 20.97
CA LEU A 280 12.12 1.36 19.64
C LEU A 280 13.46 1.13 18.91
N LEU A 281 13.46 0.21 17.94
CA LEU A 281 14.65 -0.24 17.20
C LEU A 281 15.01 0.67 16.02
N GLY A 282 14.15 1.65 15.68
CA GLY A 282 14.32 2.49 14.50
C GLY A 282 14.11 1.74 13.19
N TYR A 283 14.53 2.35 12.10
CA TYR A 283 14.45 1.73 10.77
C TYR A 283 15.43 0.56 10.66
N LYS A 284 14.96 -0.56 10.06
CA LYS A 284 15.71 -1.77 9.84
C LYS A 284 15.61 -2.23 8.39
N HIS A 285 16.64 -2.92 7.89
CA HIS A 285 16.62 -3.59 6.60
C HIS A 285 16.02 -5.00 6.69
N TRP A 286 15.62 -5.55 5.55
CA TRP A 286 14.91 -6.82 5.50
C TRP A 286 15.57 -7.98 6.25
N PRO A 287 16.91 -8.21 6.19
CA PRO A 287 17.52 -9.30 6.96
C PRO A 287 17.28 -9.19 8.48
N GLU A 288 17.38 -7.98 9.03
CA GLU A 288 17.12 -7.72 10.45
C GLU A 288 15.63 -7.85 10.79
N ILE A 289 14.75 -7.32 9.91
CA ILE A 289 13.30 -7.45 10.04
C ILE A 289 12.90 -8.92 10.08
N LYS A 290 13.41 -9.73 9.13
CA LYS A 290 13.17 -11.16 9.05
C LYS A 290 13.51 -11.88 10.35
N GLU A 291 14.66 -11.56 10.94
CA GLU A 291 15.10 -12.16 12.19
C GLU A 291 14.18 -11.76 13.36
N ILE A 292 13.95 -10.47 13.55
CA ILE A 292 13.13 -9.95 14.66
C ILE A 292 11.67 -10.43 14.54
N VAL A 293 11.06 -10.29 13.38
CA VAL A 293 9.68 -10.72 13.16
C VAL A 293 9.57 -12.25 13.22
N GLY A 294 10.54 -12.94 12.63
CA GLY A 294 10.56 -14.42 12.62
C GLY A 294 10.68 -15.06 13.99
N LYS A 295 11.29 -14.40 14.96
CA LYS A 295 11.45 -14.87 16.36
C LYS A 295 10.36 -14.35 17.31
N ALA A 296 9.58 -13.35 16.91
CA ALA A 296 8.49 -12.82 17.73
C ALA A 296 7.37 -13.86 17.92
N ARG A 297 6.76 -13.89 19.12
CA ARG A 297 5.55 -14.70 19.40
C ARG A 297 4.41 -14.34 18.45
N PHE A 298 4.26 -13.05 18.15
CA PHE A 298 3.32 -12.51 17.17
C PHE A 298 3.72 -11.09 16.77
N CYS A 299 3.14 -10.63 15.65
CA CYS A 299 3.23 -9.25 15.18
C CYS A 299 1.91 -8.52 15.45
N VAL A 300 1.94 -7.23 15.84
CA VAL A 300 0.75 -6.41 16.00
C VAL A 300 0.61 -5.44 14.83
N VAL A 301 -0.60 -5.32 14.28
CA VAL A 301 -0.94 -4.35 13.22
C VAL A 301 -2.15 -3.55 13.71
N PRO A 302 -1.93 -2.50 14.52
CA PRO A 302 -2.98 -1.79 15.26
C PRO A 302 -3.60 -0.63 14.48
N SER A 303 -3.57 -0.68 13.16
CA SER A 303 -3.97 0.43 12.27
C SER A 303 -5.36 0.99 12.59
N GLU A 304 -5.48 2.32 12.49
CA GLU A 304 -6.72 3.08 12.73
C GLU A 304 -7.24 3.76 11.45
N TRP A 305 -6.77 3.30 10.30
CA TRP A 305 -7.21 3.72 8.99
C TRP A 305 -7.51 2.50 8.10
N TYR A 306 -8.11 2.74 6.95
CA TYR A 306 -8.39 1.67 5.99
C TYR A 306 -7.10 1.13 5.36
N GLU A 307 -6.47 0.15 6.01
CA GLU A 307 -5.45 -0.67 5.35
C GLU A 307 -6.10 -1.40 4.18
N ASN A 308 -5.41 -1.43 3.05
CA ASN A 308 -5.92 -2.18 1.91
C ASN A 308 -5.51 -3.66 2.01
N ASN A 309 -4.22 -3.93 1.87
CA ASN A 309 -3.67 -5.28 1.95
C ASN A 309 -2.23 -5.20 2.48
N PRO A 310 -2.07 -5.04 3.80
CA PRO A 310 -0.78 -4.71 4.39
C PRO A 310 0.23 -5.85 4.26
N LEU A 311 1.37 -5.56 3.61
CA LEU A 311 2.47 -6.51 3.42
C LEU A 311 3.01 -7.01 4.75
N SER A 312 3.01 -6.19 5.80
CA SER A 312 3.48 -6.60 7.14
C SER A 312 2.72 -7.79 7.73
N VAL A 313 1.41 -7.93 7.43
CA VAL A 313 0.63 -9.12 7.80
C VAL A 313 1.09 -10.33 7.00
N ILE A 314 1.23 -10.17 5.68
CA ILE A 314 1.63 -11.24 4.77
C ILE A 314 3.05 -11.72 5.11
N GLU A 315 3.98 -10.80 5.27
CA GLU A 315 5.38 -11.08 5.62
C GLU A 315 5.49 -11.79 6.97
N SER A 316 4.77 -11.31 8.00
CA SER A 316 4.74 -11.95 9.31
C SER A 316 4.26 -13.39 9.23
N GLN A 317 3.13 -13.64 8.57
CA GLN A 317 2.60 -14.98 8.40
C GLN A 317 3.54 -15.89 7.60
N CYS A 318 4.16 -15.38 6.53
CA CYS A 318 5.15 -16.15 5.77
C CYS A 318 6.42 -16.48 6.56
N LEU A 319 6.71 -15.72 7.61
CA LEU A 319 7.77 -16.03 8.60
C LEU A 319 7.29 -16.94 9.75
N GLY A 320 6.05 -17.44 9.69
CA GLY A 320 5.45 -18.24 10.74
C GLY A 320 5.07 -17.44 11.98
N THR A 321 4.86 -16.14 11.85
CA THR A 321 4.52 -15.27 12.98
C THR A 321 3.07 -14.87 12.86
N PRO A 322 2.19 -15.32 13.78
CA PRO A 322 0.78 -14.95 13.79
C PRO A 322 0.60 -13.45 14.00
N VAL A 323 -0.56 -12.91 13.64
CA VAL A 323 -0.79 -11.47 13.66
C VAL A 323 -1.99 -11.12 14.57
N LEU A 324 -1.78 -10.15 15.45
CA LEU A 324 -2.85 -9.47 16.17
C LEU A 324 -3.19 -8.19 15.39
N GLY A 325 -4.30 -8.22 14.64
CA GLY A 325 -4.70 -7.15 13.73
C GLY A 325 -5.92 -6.37 14.21
N SER A 326 -5.99 -5.08 13.90
CA SER A 326 -7.21 -4.30 14.10
C SER A 326 -8.30 -4.69 13.11
N ARG A 327 -9.55 -4.65 13.54
CA ARG A 327 -10.74 -4.96 12.74
C ARG A 327 -11.12 -3.77 11.84
N ILE A 328 -10.23 -3.44 10.89
CA ILE A 328 -10.42 -2.31 9.98
C ILE A 328 -9.81 -2.61 8.61
N GLY A 329 -10.44 -2.08 7.55
CA GLY A 329 -9.94 -2.22 6.19
C GLY A 329 -9.87 -3.67 5.72
N GLY A 330 -8.82 -4.01 5.00
CA GLY A 330 -8.54 -5.36 4.50
C GLY A 330 -7.79 -6.26 5.49
N ILE A 331 -7.45 -5.80 6.69
CA ILE A 331 -6.74 -6.61 7.70
C ILE A 331 -7.51 -7.88 8.05
N PRO A 332 -8.84 -7.83 8.32
CA PRO A 332 -9.59 -9.04 8.68
C PRO A 332 -9.58 -10.14 7.61
N GLU A 333 -9.37 -9.80 6.35
CA GLU A 333 -9.31 -10.78 5.26
C GLU A 333 -8.03 -11.63 5.25
N LEU A 334 -7.00 -11.17 5.96
CA LEU A 334 -5.69 -11.80 6.02
C LEU A 334 -5.51 -12.67 7.26
N ILE A 335 -6.39 -12.57 8.26
CA ILE A 335 -6.26 -13.24 9.56
C ILE A 335 -7.39 -14.25 9.75
N ASP A 336 -7.03 -15.51 9.87
CA ASP A 336 -7.93 -16.58 10.29
C ASP A 336 -7.86 -16.67 11.82
N GLU A 337 -8.91 -16.16 12.52
CA GLU A 337 -8.91 -16.07 14.00
C GLU A 337 -8.72 -17.46 14.64
N GLY A 338 -7.81 -17.52 15.61
CA GLY A 338 -7.42 -18.74 16.29
C GLY A 338 -6.41 -19.62 15.54
N LYS A 339 -6.16 -19.36 14.25
CA LYS A 339 -5.19 -20.11 13.43
C LYS A 339 -3.96 -19.28 13.06
N THR A 340 -4.17 -18.13 12.40
CA THR A 340 -3.08 -17.27 11.97
C THR A 340 -2.97 -15.99 12.78
N GLY A 341 -3.82 -15.82 13.80
CA GLY A 341 -3.82 -14.66 14.68
C GLY A 341 -5.16 -14.39 15.33
N MET A 342 -5.33 -13.18 15.81
CA MET A 342 -6.56 -12.67 16.39
C MET A 342 -6.87 -11.26 15.90
N LEU A 343 -8.12 -10.82 16.08
CA LEU A 343 -8.58 -9.49 15.77
C LEU A 343 -9.02 -8.73 17.03
N PHE A 344 -8.91 -7.40 17.02
CA PHE A 344 -9.44 -6.51 18.04
C PHE A 344 -10.04 -5.25 17.39
N GLU A 345 -10.92 -4.54 18.10
CA GLU A 345 -11.54 -3.32 17.57
C GLU A 345 -10.53 -2.18 17.44
N SER A 346 -10.49 -1.56 16.26
CA SER A 346 -9.56 -0.48 15.94
C SER A 346 -9.67 0.68 16.92
N GLY A 347 -8.52 1.16 17.44
CA GLY A 347 -8.47 2.24 18.43
C GLY A 347 -8.82 1.82 19.86
N ASN A 348 -9.15 0.56 20.12
CA ASN A 348 -9.52 0.07 21.45
C ASN A 348 -8.31 -0.50 22.21
N ALA A 349 -7.59 0.38 22.93
CA ALA A 349 -6.41 0.00 23.71
C ALA A 349 -6.72 -1.03 24.82
N LYS A 350 -7.93 -0.99 25.42
CA LYS A 350 -8.32 -1.96 26.46
C LYS A 350 -8.48 -3.38 25.90
N GLU A 351 -9.14 -3.51 24.75
CA GLU A 351 -9.27 -4.80 24.08
C GLU A 351 -7.93 -5.29 23.56
N LEU A 352 -7.13 -4.39 22.92
CA LEU A 352 -5.79 -4.72 22.46
C LEU A 352 -4.93 -5.30 23.59
N LYS A 353 -4.95 -4.68 24.77
CA LYS A 353 -4.26 -5.19 25.97
C LYS A 353 -4.70 -6.59 26.36
N ALA A 354 -6.01 -6.87 26.36
CA ALA A 354 -6.54 -8.19 26.69
C ALA A 354 -6.13 -9.24 25.63
N ARG A 355 -6.20 -8.87 24.35
CA ARG A 355 -5.81 -9.73 23.24
C ARG A 355 -4.30 -10.04 23.22
N ILE A 356 -3.43 -9.10 23.61
CA ILE A 356 -1.99 -9.37 23.78
C ILE A 356 -1.77 -10.53 24.76
N GLY A 357 -2.44 -10.50 25.92
CA GLY A 357 -2.36 -11.61 26.88
C GLY A 357 -2.87 -12.94 26.32
N GLN A 358 -3.98 -12.91 25.56
CA GLN A 358 -4.53 -14.10 24.89
C GLN A 358 -3.57 -14.64 23.84
N MET A 359 -2.92 -13.80 23.04
CA MET A 359 -1.94 -14.20 22.03
C MET A 359 -0.75 -14.94 22.65
N PHE A 360 -0.26 -14.50 23.83
CA PHE A 360 0.80 -15.20 24.55
C PHE A 360 0.35 -16.57 25.12
N ALA A 361 -0.91 -16.69 25.52
CA ALA A 361 -1.49 -17.91 26.08
C ALA A 361 -1.91 -18.94 25.01
N THR A 362 -2.08 -18.51 23.75
CA THR A 362 -2.55 -19.38 22.68
C THR A 362 -1.39 -20.13 22.03
N PRO A 363 -1.44 -21.46 21.93
CA PRO A 363 -0.49 -22.23 21.13
C PRO A 363 -0.80 -22.07 19.64
N PHE A 364 0.14 -21.52 18.88
CA PHE A 364 0.05 -21.40 17.43
C PHE A 364 0.98 -22.39 16.75
N GLU A 365 0.52 -22.97 15.64
CA GLU A 365 1.29 -23.87 14.78
C GLU A 365 2.17 -23.05 13.81
N TYR A 366 3.25 -22.43 14.33
CA TYR A 366 4.08 -21.45 13.63
C TYR A 366 4.56 -21.93 12.25
N ARG A 367 5.03 -23.17 12.16
CA ARG A 367 5.48 -23.77 10.90
C ARG A 367 4.33 -23.89 9.89
N GLN A 368 3.14 -24.30 10.36
CA GLN A 368 1.99 -24.45 9.48
C GLN A 368 1.51 -23.11 8.97
N ILE A 369 1.50 -22.06 9.82
CA ILE A 369 1.22 -20.69 9.42
C ILE A 369 2.14 -20.27 8.28
N ALA A 370 3.46 -20.53 8.40
CA ALA A 370 4.42 -20.18 7.35
C ALA A 370 4.11 -20.89 6.03
N LEU A 371 3.91 -22.21 6.07
CA LEU A 371 3.69 -23.03 4.87
C LEU A 371 2.40 -22.61 4.13
N ASP A 372 1.33 -22.39 4.87
CA ASP A 372 0.05 -21.98 4.30
C ASP A 372 0.11 -20.55 3.72
N ALA A 373 0.76 -19.63 4.44
CA ALA A 373 0.95 -18.27 3.97
C ALA A 373 1.86 -18.21 2.73
N GLN A 374 2.99 -18.92 2.72
CA GLN A 374 3.88 -18.99 1.57
C GLN A 374 3.18 -19.57 0.33
N LYS A 375 2.31 -20.57 0.50
CA LYS A 375 1.47 -21.09 -0.59
C LYS A 375 0.42 -20.07 -1.04
N ARG A 376 -0.24 -19.40 -0.09
CA ARG A 376 -1.34 -18.44 -0.34
C ARG A 376 -0.85 -17.19 -1.07
N TYR A 377 0.33 -16.67 -0.71
CA TYR A 377 0.88 -15.39 -1.16
C TYR A 377 2.05 -15.55 -2.13
N SER A 378 2.18 -16.72 -2.77
CA SER A 378 3.25 -16.98 -3.75
C SER A 378 3.12 -16.14 -5.02
N ALA A 379 4.26 -15.80 -5.61
CA ALA A 379 4.33 -15.12 -6.90
C ALA A 379 3.67 -15.94 -8.02
N GLU A 380 3.80 -17.27 -7.99
CA GLU A 380 3.18 -18.18 -8.96
C GLU A 380 1.66 -18.09 -8.94
N ARG A 381 1.09 -18.11 -7.73
CA ARG A 381 -0.37 -18.00 -7.56
C ARG A 381 -0.89 -16.63 -7.96
N TYR A 382 -0.16 -15.59 -7.62
CA TYR A 382 -0.47 -14.23 -8.05
C TYR A 382 -0.44 -14.12 -9.58
N TYR A 383 0.64 -14.58 -10.20
CA TYR A 383 0.82 -14.53 -11.65
C TYR A 383 -0.27 -15.29 -12.40
N ALA A 384 -0.63 -16.49 -11.96
CA ALA A 384 -1.68 -17.27 -12.59
C ALA A 384 -3.03 -16.53 -12.63
N LYS A 385 -3.35 -15.77 -11.58
CA LYS A 385 -4.56 -14.94 -11.53
C LYS A 385 -4.42 -13.67 -12.35
N LEU A 386 -3.27 -13.00 -12.28
CA LEU A 386 -2.99 -11.80 -13.07
C LEU A 386 -3.05 -12.10 -14.57
N LEU A 387 -2.47 -13.23 -15.00
CA LEU A 387 -2.50 -13.65 -16.39
C LEU A 387 -3.92 -13.86 -16.90
N LYS A 388 -4.81 -14.44 -16.08
CA LYS A 388 -6.24 -14.56 -16.42
C LYS A 388 -6.88 -13.19 -16.65
N ILE A 389 -6.59 -12.20 -15.81
CA ILE A 389 -7.07 -10.83 -15.99
C ILE A 389 -6.53 -10.27 -17.31
N TYR A 390 -5.23 -10.36 -17.56
CA TYR A 390 -4.60 -9.83 -18.78
C TYR A 390 -5.13 -10.46 -20.06
N THR A 391 -5.42 -11.76 -20.04
CA THR A 391 -5.91 -12.50 -21.23
C THR A 391 -7.42 -12.39 -21.46
N SER A 392 -8.17 -11.86 -20.49
CA SER A 392 -9.62 -11.61 -20.62
C SER A 392 -9.98 -10.23 -21.15
N LEU A 393 -8.99 -9.36 -21.42
CA LEU A 393 -9.20 -7.97 -21.87
C LEU A 393 -9.39 -7.88 -23.43
#